data_be135f0c1bf2c1556e0d0db72032693e
#
_entry.id   be135f0c1bf2c1556e0d0db72032693e
#
_cell.length_a   1.000
_cell.length_b   1.000
_cell.length_c   1.000
_cell.angle_alpha   90.00
_cell.angle_beta   90.00
_cell.angle_gamma   90.00
#
_symmetry.space_group_name_H-M   'P 1'
#
loop_
_entity.id
_entity.type
_entity.pdbx_description
1 polymer ?
#
loop_
_entity_poly.entity_id
_entity_poly.type
_entity_poly.pdbx_seq_one_letter_code
_entity_poly.pdbx_strand_id
1 'polypeptide(L)'
;MNEKIIQEYKQYSQHVDSKFLQKEMNWICEKLLKNIERFQHQFPSACTTNHQYRLKANDDWTNGFWTGMLWMAYQYTKNEKFYAIIQENIKSFEQRLNNHFVLDHHDIGFLYSPSLVMIYRD
;
A
#
# COMPACT_ATOMS: atom_id res chain seq x y z
N MET A 1 20.68 26.52 -1.63
CA MET A 1 20.26 25.39 -0.77
C MET A 1 21.06 25.49 0.52
N ASN A 2 20.42 25.32 1.68
CA ASN A 2 21.07 25.51 2.98
C ASN A 2 22.15 24.43 3.21
N GLU A 3 23.41 24.84 3.46
CA GLU A 3 24.54 23.91 3.67
C GLU A 3 24.29 22.89 4.79
N LYS A 4 23.58 23.30 5.84
CA LYS A 4 23.17 22.40 6.93
C LYS A 4 22.32 21.24 6.44
N ILE A 5 21.35 21.50 5.56
CA ILE A 5 20.48 20.47 4.97
C ILE A 5 21.30 19.50 4.12
N ILE A 6 22.28 20.00 3.36
CA ILE A 6 23.15 19.16 2.53
C ILE A 6 24.03 18.24 3.40
N GLN A 7 24.56 18.76 4.51
CA GLN A 7 25.38 17.97 5.43
C GLN A 7 24.54 16.90 6.13
N GLU A 8 23.35 17.25 6.62
CA GLU A 8 22.41 16.29 7.22
C GLU A 8 22.02 15.22 6.22
N TYR A 9 21.66 15.57 4.98
CA TYR A 9 21.36 14.60 3.92
C TYR A 9 22.52 13.62 3.69
N LYS A 10 23.75 14.12 3.57
CA LYS A 10 24.94 13.27 3.38
C LYS A 10 25.17 12.33 4.56
N GLN A 11 24.93 12.80 5.78
CA GLN A 11 25.07 11.99 6.98
C GLN A 11 24.04 10.84 7.00
N TYR A 12 22.77 11.13 6.73
CA TYR A 12 21.72 10.12 6.75
C TYR A 12 21.78 9.17 5.55
N SER A 13 22.14 9.65 4.36
CA SER A 13 22.23 8.81 3.17
C SER A 13 23.31 7.73 3.25
N GLN A 14 24.35 7.92 4.08
CA GLN A 14 25.39 6.91 4.32
C GLN A 14 24.86 5.65 5.02
N HIS A 15 23.71 5.74 5.71
CA HIS A 15 23.09 4.62 6.40
C HIS A 15 22.05 3.86 5.56
N VAL A 16 21.74 4.39 4.37
CA VAL A 16 20.73 3.79 3.45
C VAL A 16 21.47 3.05 2.34
N ASP A 17 21.99 1.89 2.66
CA ASP A 17 22.61 0.98 1.70
C ASP A 17 21.62 -0.12 1.26
N SER A 18 22.06 -0.97 0.33
CA SER A 18 21.26 -2.09 -0.18
C SER A 18 20.85 -3.07 0.92
N LYS A 19 21.68 -3.26 1.94
CA LYS A 19 21.39 -4.18 3.06
C LYS A 19 20.31 -3.61 3.95
N PHE A 20 20.36 -2.31 4.23
CA PHE A 20 19.32 -1.61 4.96
C PHE A 20 17.98 -1.73 4.24
N LEU A 21 17.94 -1.39 2.94
CA LEU A 21 16.71 -1.46 2.14
C LEU A 21 16.14 -2.89 2.09
N GLN A 22 16.99 -3.89 1.90
CA GLN A 22 16.56 -5.29 1.89
C GLN A 22 15.97 -5.72 3.24
N LYS A 23 16.61 -5.35 4.34
CA LYS A 23 16.12 -5.62 5.69
C LYS A 23 14.74 -5.01 5.93
N GLU A 24 14.57 -3.74 5.57
CA GLU A 24 13.30 -3.03 5.75
C GLU A 24 12.20 -3.61 4.85
N MET A 25 12.51 -3.94 3.59
CA MET A 25 11.56 -4.59 2.69
C MET A 25 11.11 -5.96 3.20
N ASN A 26 12.03 -6.76 3.71
CA ASN A 26 11.68 -8.05 4.31
C ASN A 26 10.74 -7.87 5.52
N TRP A 27 11.05 -6.93 6.40
CA TRP A 27 10.21 -6.61 7.56
C TRP A 27 8.81 -6.12 7.15
N ILE A 28 8.73 -5.23 6.14
CA ILE A 28 7.46 -4.76 5.57
C ILE A 28 6.65 -5.93 5.02
N CYS A 29 7.27 -6.80 4.22
CA CYS A 29 6.58 -7.96 3.63
C CYS A 29 6.04 -8.93 4.69
N GLU A 30 6.81 -9.21 5.74
CA GLU A 30 6.33 -10.01 6.88
C GLU A 30 5.13 -9.37 7.59
N LYS A 31 5.17 -8.05 7.78
CA LYS A 31 4.07 -7.30 8.39
C LYS A 31 2.83 -7.34 7.51
N LEU A 32 2.98 -7.19 6.20
CA LEU A 32 1.88 -7.25 5.24
C LEU A 32 1.25 -8.66 5.21
N LEU A 33 2.04 -9.74 5.28
CA LEU A 33 1.51 -11.10 5.36
C LEU A 33 0.62 -11.31 6.60
N LYS A 34 1.05 -10.84 7.76
CA LYS A 34 0.24 -10.88 8.99
C LYS A 34 -1.04 -10.05 8.85
N ASN A 35 -0.95 -8.91 8.18
CA ASN A 35 -2.11 -8.06 7.94
C ASN A 35 -3.11 -8.70 6.96
N ILE A 36 -2.65 -9.39 5.91
CA ILE A 36 -3.52 -10.13 4.99
C ILE A 36 -4.37 -11.17 5.73
N GLU A 37 -3.75 -11.94 6.61
CA GLU A 37 -4.46 -12.97 7.40
C GLU A 37 -5.57 -12.36 8.26
N ARG A 38 -5.36 -11.15 8.77
CA ARG A 38 -6.33 -10.44 9.58
C ARG A 38 -7.37 -9.68 8.76
N PHE A 39 -6.98 -9.04 7.66
CA PHE A 39 -7.86 -8.16 6.87
C PHE A 39 -8.72 -8.95 5.88
N GLN A 40 -8.19 -10.04 5.34
CA GLN A 40 -8.87 -10.84 4.32
C GLN A 40 -9.37 -9.97 3.15
N HIS A 41 -10.69 -9.88 2.96
CA HIS A 41 -11.33 -9.09 1.90
C HIS A 41 -11.63 -7.63 2.27
N GLN A 42 -11.26 -7.23 3.49
CA GLN A 42 -11.53 -5.89 3.99
C GLN A 42 -10.30 -4.99 3.85
N PHE A 43 -10.55 -3.71 3.91
CA PHE A 43 -9.49 -2.70 3.84
C PHE A 43 -9.21 -2.11 5.22
N PRO A 44 -7.94 -1.75 5.50
CA PRO A 44 -7.62 -1.05 6.73
C PRO A 44 -8.13 0.40 6.67
N SER A 45 -8.66 0.90 7.78
CA SER A 45 -8.94 2.31 7.91
C SER A 45 -7.64 3.14 7.98
N ALA A 46 -7.73 4.43 7.69
CA ALA A 46 -6.59 5.35 7.78
C ALA A 46 -6.01 5.47 9.20
N CYS A 47 -6.81 5.19 10.23
CA CYS A 47 -6.44 5.34 11.63
C CYS A 47 -6.56 4.03 12.39
N THR A 48 -5.70 3.88 13.41
CA THR A 48 -5.76 2.74 14.34
C THR A 48 -6.61 3.07 15.57
N THR A 49 -7.17 2.02 16.17
CA THR A 49 -7.79 2.06 17.50
C THR A 49 -7.13 0.95 18.33
N ASN A 50 -6.61 1.28 19.50
CA ASN A 50 -5.86 0.36 20.36
C ASN A 50 -4.71 -0.35 19.58
N HIS A 51 -3.95 0.44 18.82
CA HIS A 51 -2.82 -0.02 17.99
C HIS A 51 -3.19 -1.02 16.88
N GLN A 52 -4.47 -1.14 16.53
CA GLN A 52 -4.94 -2.00 15.45
C GLN A 52 -5.77 -1.20 14.44
N TYR A 53 -5.57 -1.48 13.15
CA TYR A 53 -6.43 -0.93 12.11
C TYR A 53 -7.85 -1.48 12.26
N ARG A 54 -8.83 -0.59 12.22
CA ARG A 54 -10.22 -1.00 12.01
C ARG A 54 -10.37 -1.46 10.57
N LEU A 55 -11.22 -2.45 10.35
CA LEU A 55 -11.49 -2.98 9.02
C LEU A 55 -12.77 -2.38 8.48
N LYS A 56 -12.77 -2.10 7.18
CA LYS A 56 -13.88 -1.45 6.49
C LYS A 56 -14.03 -1.95 5.06
N ALA A 57 -15.14 -1.58 4.44
CA ALA A 57 -15.38 -1.83 3.02
C ALA A 57 -14.50 -0.92 2.13
N ASN A 58 -14.61 -1.07 0.82
CA ASN A 58 -13.92 -0.23 -0.17
C ASN A 58 -14.66 1.10 -0.36
N ASP A 59 -14.67 1.95 0.66
CA ASP A 59 -15.38 3.24 0.70
C ASP A 59 -14.49 4.43 1.06
N ASP A 60 -13.16 4.24 1.09
CA ASP A 60 -12.20 5.28 1.46
C ASP A 60 -11.16 5.49 0.34
N TRP A 61 -10.54 6.65 0.30
CA TRP A 61 -9.46 6.97 -0.64
C TRP A 61 -8.15 6.24 -0.30
N THR A 62 -7.92 5.92 0.97
CA THR A 62 -6.71 5.22 1.44
C THR A 62 -6.62 3.76 0.99
N ASN A 63 -7.73 3.19 0.51
CA ASN A 63 -7.77 1.79 0.09
C ASN A 63 -6.85 1.49 -1.11
N GLY A 64 -6.59 2.50 -1.95
CA GLY A 64 -5.63 2.40 -3.04
C GLY A 64 -4.20 2.14 -2.57
N PHE A 65 -3.78 2.77 -1.49
CA PHE A 65 -2.45 2.56 -0.91
C PHE A 65 -2.26 1.15 -0.36
N TRP A 66 -3.29 0.58 0.27
CA TRP A 66 -3.23 -0.81 0.73
C TRP A 66 -2.94 -1.77 -0.42
N THR A 67 -3.70 -1.66 -1.51
CA THR A 67 -3.51 -2.50 -2.70
C THR A 67 -2.15 -2.25 -3.36
N GLY A 68 -1.71 -0.99 -3.43
CA GLY A 68 -0.39 -0.62 -3.95
C GLY A 68 0.76 -1.22 -3.14
N MET A 69 0.68 -1.20 -1.81
CA MET A 69 1.68 -1.84 -0.95
C MET A 69 1.75 -3.35 -1.17
N LEU A 70 0.61 -4.02 -1.34
CA LEU A 70 0.56 -5.44 -1.65
C LEU A 70 1.19 -5.75 -3.01
N TRP A 71 0.96 -4.89 -4.02
CA TRP A 71 1.58 -5.03 -5.33
C TRP A 71 3.11 -4.90 -5.26
N MET A 72 3.63 -3.89 -4.58
CA MET A 72 5.07 -3.73 -4.37
C MET A 72 5.67 -4.94 -3.65
N ALA A 73 5.00 -5.46 -2.62
CA ALA A 73 5.42 -6.66 -1.91
C ALA A 73 5.41 -7.91 -2.80
N TYR A 74 4.41 -8.05 -3.67
CA TYR A 74 4.37 -9.12 -4.66
C TYR A 74 5.51 -9.00 -5.67
N GLN A 75 5.75 -7.82 -6.21
CA GLN A 75 6.88 -7.58 -7.12
C GLN A 75 8.22 -7.97 -6.51
N TYR A 76 8.41 -7.67 -5.23
CA TYR A 76 9.63 -7.96 -4.50
C TYR A 76 9.78 -9.44 -4.14
N THR A 77 8.72 -10.12 -3.69
CA THR A 77 8.77 -11.47 -3.12
C THR A 77 8.30 -12.57 -4.05
N LYS A 78 7.45 -12.23 -5.04
CA LYS A 78 6.66 -13.17 -5.87
C LYS A 78 5.80 -14.13 -5.06
N ASN A 79 5.40 -13.73 -3.85
CA ASN A 79 4.55 -14.54 -2.98
C ASN A 79 3.08 -14.43 -3.39
N GLU A 80 2.51 -15.53 -3.83
CA GLU A 80 1.14 -15.63 -4.36
C GLU A 80 0.04 -15.24 -3.36
N LYS A 81 0.32 -15.24 -2.06
CA LYS A 81 -0.63 -14.74 -1.06
C LYS A 81 -0.97 -13.26 -1.27
N PHE A 82 0.03 -12.44 -1.66
CA PHE A 82 -0.22 -11.04 -2.01
C PHE A 82 -1.07 -10.94 -3.26
N TYR A 83 -0.74 -11.71 -4.30
CA TYR A 83 -1.44 -11.67 -5.56
C TYR A 83 -2.92 -12.06 -5.42
N ALA A 84 -3.22 -13.07 -4.61
CA ALA A 84 -4.60 -13.48 -4.34
C ALA A 84 -5.46 -12.34 -3.78
N ILE A 85 -4.96 -11.59 -2.79
CA ILE A 85 -5.67 -10.44 -2.22
C ILE A 85 -5.77 -9.29 -3.23
N ILE A 86 -4.72 -9.04 -4.02
CA ILE A 86 -4.73 -8.02 -5.07
C ILE A 86 -5.86 -8.31 -6.08
N GLN A 87 -6.03 -9.55 -6.51
CA GLN A 87 -7.11 -9.92 -7.44
C GLN A 87 -8.51 -9.65 -6.86
N GLU A 88 -8.72 -9.92 -5.58
CA GLU A 88 -9.98 -9.58 -4.91
C GLU A 88 -10.17 -8.06 -4.79
N ASN A 89 -9.11 -7.33 -4.48
CA ASN A 89 -9.16 -5.88 -4.42
C ASN A 89 -9.47 -5.26 -5.78
N ILE A 90 -8.90 -5.76 -6.88
CA ILE A 90 -9.19 -5.32 -8.26
C ILE A 90 -10.68 -5.44 -8.55
N LYS A 91 -11.30 -6.59 -8.26
CA LYS A 91 -12.75 -6.79 -8.42
C LYS A 91 -13.56 -5.78 -7.60
N SER A 92 -13.14 -5.51 -6.37
CA SER A 92 -13.79 -4.54 -5.50
C SER A 92 -13.69 -3.11 -6.04
N PHE A 93 -12.55 -2.71 -6.61
CA PHE A 93 -12.38 -1.41 -7.26
C PHE A 93 -13.20 -1.29 -8.53
N GLU A 94 -13.27 -2.35 -9.34
CA GLU A 94 -14.11 -2.41 -10.53
C GLU A 94 -15.59 -2.24 -10.18
N GLN A 95 -16.08 -2.94 -9.16
CA GLN A 95 -17.45 -2.78 -8.67
C GLN A 95 -17.72 -1.35 -8.17
N ARG A 96 -16.76 -0.78 -7.44
CA ARG A 96 -16.87 0.61 -6.96
C ARG A 96 -16.97 1.60 -8.12
N LEU A 97 -16.20 1.39 -9.18
CA LEU A 97 -16.23 2.21 -10.38
C LEU A 97 -17.56 2.05 -11.14
N ASN A 98 -17.98 0.82 -11.40
CA ASN A 98 -19.20 0.52 -12.16
C ASN A 98 -20.47 1.01 -11.45
N ASN A 99 -20.49 0.97 -10.12
CA ASN A 99 -21.61 1.43 -9.31
C ASN A 99 -21.53 2.93 -8.95
N HIS A 100 -20.51 3.65 -9.41
CA HIS A 100 -20.23 5.06 -9.06
C HIS A 100 -20.23 5.28 -7.53
N PHE A 101 -19.74 4.28 -6.78
CA PHE A 101 -19.80 4.27 -5.32
C PHE A 101 -18.64 5.08 -4.72
N VAL A 102 -18.99 6.17 -4.00
CA VAL A 102 -18.02 7.04 -3.29
C VAL A 102 -16.87 7.48 -4.24
N LEU A 103 -17.23 8.03 -5.41
CA LEU A 103 -16.26 8.53 -6.40
C LEU A 103 -16.25 10.06 -6.51
N ASP A 104 -17.19 10.76 -5.86
CA ASP A 104 -17.29 12.22 -5.90
C ASP A 104 -16.46 12.88 -4.79
N HIS A 105 -15.14 12.81 -4.94
CA HIS A 105 -14.18 13.48 -4.05
C HIS A 105 -12.85 13.75 -4.76
N HIS A 106 -12.08 14.72 -4.24
CA HIS A 106 -10.81 15.16 -4.85
C HIS A 106 -9.67 14.15 -4.74
N ASP A 107 -9.76 13.18 -3.83
CA ASP A 107 -8.71 12.18 -3.59
C ASP A 107 -8.83 10.92 -4.46
N ILE A 108 -9.69 10.93 -5.48
CA ILE A 108 -9.92 9.76 -6.36
C ILE A 108 -8.63 9.28 -7.04
N GLY A 109 -7.69 10.20 -7.31
CA GLY A 109 -6.38 9.87 -7.85
C GLY A 109 -5.56 8.96 -6.92
N PHE A 110 -5.62 9.16 -5.61
CA PHE A 110 -4.96 8.29 -4.62
C PHE A 110 -5.59 6.90 -4.53
N LEU A 111 -6.85 6.79 -4.92
CA LEU A 111 -7.53 5.50 -4.93
C LEU A 111 -7.04 4.61 -6.08
N TYR A 112 -6.96 5.14 -7.29
CA TYR A 112 -6.70 4.34 -8.49
C TYR A 112 -5.25 4.37 -8.97
N SER A 113 -4.49 5.45 -8.77
CA SER A 113 -3.12 5.58 -9.25
C SER A 113 -2.14 4.58 -8.60
N PRO A 114 -2.07 4.48 -7.25
CA PRO A 114 -1.16 3.53 -6.61
C PRO A 114 -1.65 2.08 -6.62
N SER A 115 -2.87 1.85 -7.07
CA SER A 115 -3.48 0.52 -7.18
C SER A 115 -3.56 0.06 -8.63
N LEU A 116 -4.71 0.24 -9.26
CA LEU A 116 -4.99 -0.34 -10.59
C LEU A 116 -4.08 0.18 -11.68
N VAL A 117 -3.77 1.49 -11.70
CA VAL A 117 -2.91 2.07 -12.74
C VAL A 117 -1.49 1.53 -12.62
N MET A 118 -0.95 1.44 -11.41
CA MET A 118 0.39 0.89 -11.18
C MET A 118 0.45 -0.60 -11.59
N ILE A 119 -0.53 -1.41 -11.18
CA ILE A 119 -0.62 -2.83 -11.54
C ILE A 119 -0.73 -3.04 -13.05
N TYR A 120 -1.49 -2.19 -13.74
CA TYR A 120 -1.67 -2.30 -15.19
C TYR A 120 -0.41 -1.94 -16.00
N ARG A 121 0.43 -1.05 -15.48
CA ARG A 121 1.62 -0.54 -16.18
C ARG A 121 2.84 -1.44 -16.03
N ASP A 122 2.91 -2.28 -15.00
CA ASP A 122 4.02 -3.20 -14.70
C ASP A 122 3.81 -4.58 -15.33
#